data_99829c424419a928ea1e635088fe61aa
#
_entry.id   99829c424419a928ea1e635088fe61aa
#
_cell.length_a   1.000
_cell.length_b   1.000
_cell.length_c   1.000
_cell.angle_alpha   90.00
_cell.angle_beta   90.00
_cell.angle_gamma   90.00
#
_symmetry.space_group_name_H-M   'P 1'
#
loop_
_entity.id
_entity.type
_entity.pdbx_description
1 polymer ?
#
loop_
_entity_poly.entity_id
_entity_poly.type
_entity_poly.pdbx_seq_one_letter_code
_entity_poly.pdbx_strand_id
1 'polypeptide(L)'
;MKDLQSVSVGIITREQSPEGAYVACPSFGPYRYCWLRDGSFIAYSMDRAGQFESAHRFHLWVHSVIQRHRTRIDTIVDLVGRGLEPDPQGMMPARYCLDGSISSDGWPVFQIDGYGTWLWSLASHVGLSGQTSLIAKTRGSIEKVVEYLSACWRMPSYDCWEEHGDLVHPSSLACVYGGLTAISQYVNNAEIPLLAAEI
;
A
#
# COMPACT_ATOMS: atom_id res chain seq x y z
N MET A 1 -4.83 34.68 9.14
CA MET A 1 -4.68 33.73 8.00
C MET A 1 -4.66 32.33 8.57
N LYS A 2 -5.49 31.41 8.04
CA LYS A 2 -5.33 29.99 8.40
C LYS A 2 -4.00 29.53 7.84
N ASP A 3 -3.22 28.85 8.66
CA ASP A 3 -1.98 28.19 8.23
C ASP A 3 -2.29 27.13 7.17
N LEU A 4 -1.45 27.01 6.13
CA LEU A 4 -1.64 26.06 5.04
C LEU A 4 -1.71 24.60 5.55
N GLN A 5 -0.92 24.27 6.57
CA GLN A 5 -0.97 22.97 7.22
C GLN A 5 -2.35 22.69 7.80
N SER A 6 -2.93 23.61 8.54
CA SER A 6 -4.27 23.48 9.13
C SER A 6 -5.36 23.31 8.07
N VAL A 7 -5.21 24.00 6.92
CA VAL A 7 -6.14 23.86 5.79
C VAL A 7 -6.03 22.46 5.19
N SER A 8 -4.80 21.98 4.93
CA SER A 8 -4.54 20.67 4.35
C SER A 8 -5.05 19.54 5.25
N VAL A 9 -4.72 19.58 6.55
CA VAL A 9 -5.21 18.63 7.54
C VAL A 9 -6.75 18.62 7.57
N GLY A 10 -7.38 19.81 7.55
CA GLY A 10 -8.85 19.93 7.52
C GLY A 10 -9.49 19.30 6.29
N ILE A 11 -8.86 19.43 5.11
CA ILE A 11 -9.34 18.80 3.87
C ILE A 11 -9.21 17.27 3.99
N ILE A 12 -8.01 16.77 4.33
CA ILE A 12 -7.74 15.33 4.43
C ILE A 12 -8.68 14.66 5.44
N THR A 13 -8.86 15.27 6.63
CA THR A 13 -9.73 14.71 7.68
C THR A 13 -11.18 14.65 7.24
N ARG A 14 -11.67 15.68 6.55
CA ARG A 14 -13.06 15.73 6.07
C ARG A 14 -13.34 14.71 4.97
N GLU A 15 -12.36 14.48 4.10
CA GLU A 15 -12.49 13.60 2.93
C GLU A 15 -12.05 12.16 3.20
N GLN A 16 -11.52 11.85 4.39
CA GLN A 16 -11.23 10.48 4.79
C GLN A 16 -12.53 9.69 4.95
N SER A 17 -12.59 8.48 4.35
CA SER A 17 -13.80 7.66 4.45
C SER A 17 -14.08 7.22 5.90
N PRO A 18 -15.33 6.87 6.23
CA PRO A 18 -15.67 6.30 7.55
C PRO A 18 -14.82 5.07 7.90
N GLU A 19 -14.46 4.25 6.90
CA GLU A 19 -13.65 3.05 7.05
C GLU A 19 -12.16 3.35 7.23
N GLY A 20 -11.70 4.57 6.86
CA GLY A 20 -10.32 5.01 7.04
C GLY A 20 -9.54 5.25 5.74
N ALA A 21 -10.10 4.97 4.56
CA ALA A 21 -9.44 5.21 3.29
C ALA A 21 -9.19 6.71 3.05
N TYR A 22 -8.04 7.03 2.47
CA TYR A 22 -7.78 8.35 1.93
C TYR A 22 -8.10 8.40 0.45
N VAL A 23 -8.94 9.35 0.04
CA VAL A 23 -9.22 9.59 -1.38
C VAL A 23 -8.07 10.35 -2.02
N ALA A 24 -7.61 9.91 -3.20
CA ALA A 24 -6.50 10.56 -3.90
C ALA A 24 -6.86 11.99 -4.33
N CYS A 25 -8.07 12.19 -4.88
CA CYS A 25 -8.59 13.54 -5.17
C CYS A 25 -10.11 13.60 -4.99
N PRO A 26 -10.62 14.36 -4.02
CA PRO A 26 -12.07 14.40 -3.74
C PRO A 26 -12.87 15.18 -4.78
N SER A 27 -12.24 16.10 -5.53
CA SER A 27 -12.91 16.99 -6.48
C SER A 27 -12.89 16.50 -7.93
N PHE A 28 -12.16 15.39 -8.22
CA PHE A 28 -12.06 14.85 -9.56
C PHE A 28 -12.50 13.39 -9.60
N GLY A 29 -13.62 13.10 -10.28
CA GLY A 29 -14.28 11.80 -10.28
C GLY A 29 -13.39 10.60 -10.53
N PRO A 30 -12.51 10.58 -11.57
CA PRO A 30 -11.59 9.48 -11.85
C PRO A 30 -10.60 9.16 -10.73
N TYR A 31 -10.34 10.11 -9.82
CA TYR A 31 -9.44 9.95 -8.67
C TYR A 31 -10.17 9.81 -7.33
N ARG A 32 -11.48 9.51 -7.33
CA ARG A 32 -12.26 9.23 -6.11
C ARG A 32 -12.04 7.80 -5.58
N TYR A 33 -10.81 7.32 -5.64
CA TYR A 33 -10.33 6.03 -5.17
C TYR A 33 -9.19 6.22 -4.19
N CYS A 34 -8.81 5.16 -3.50
CA CYS A 34 -7.62 5.12 -2.69
C CYS A 34 -6.52 4.33 -3.41
N TRP A 35 -5.52 5.01 -3.95
CA TRP A 35 -4.25 4.37 -4.30
C TRP A 35 -3.44 4.12 -3.04
N LEU A 36 -2.86 2.92 -2.89
CA LEU A 36 -2.08 2.60 -1.69
C LEU A 36 -0.85 3.51 -1.56
N ARG A 37 -0.21 3.88 -2.66
CA ARG A 37 0.90 4.84 -2.69
C ARG A 37 0.47 6.20 -2.14
N ASP A 38 -0.58 6.79 -2.71
CA ASP A 38 -1.10 8.11 -2.32
C ASP A 38 -1.56 8.11 -0.86
N GLY A 39 -2.35 7.11 -0.48
CA GLY A 39 -2.84 6.96 0.89
C GLY A 39 -1.71 6.82 1.90
N SER A 40 -0.62 6.13 1.55
CA SER A 40 0.55 5.97 2.40
C SER A 40 1.30 7.28 2.63
N PHE A 41 1.47 8.11 1.59
CA PHE A 41 2.07 9.44 1.74
C PHE A 41 1.14 10.40 2.50
N ILE A 42 -0.17 10.31 2.29
CA ILE A 42 -1.14 11.08 3.09
C ILE A 42 -1.05 10.66 4.56
N ALA A 43 -1.03 9.36 4.87
CA ALA A 43 -0.89 8.86 6.24
C ALA A 43 0.38 9.39 6.91
N TYR A 44 1.53 9.29 6.22
CA TYR A 44 2.79 9.85 6.72
C TYR A 44 2.70 11.37 6.96
N SER A 45 2.04 12.12 6.06
CA SER A 45 1.85 13.56 6.22
C SER A 45 0.96 13.89 7.42
N MET A 46 -0.07 13.08 7.66
CA MET A 46 -0.94 13.21 8.84
C MET A 46 -0.19 12.89 10.14
N ASP A 47 0.67 11.87 10.15
CA ASP A 47 1.56 11.57 11.27
C ASP A 47 2.49 12.75 11.58
N ARG A 48 3.10 13.35 10.55
CA ARG A 48 3.97 14.53 10.69
C ARG A 48 3.22 15.76 11.19
N ALA A 49 1.91 15.81 10.97
CA ALA A 49 1.01 16.84 11.50
C ALA A 49 0.42 16.49 12.88
N GLY A 50 0.84 15.37 13.50
CA GLY A 50 0.33 14.90 14.80
C GLY A 50 -1.06 14.29 14.77
N GLN A 51 -1.58 13.97 13.56
CA GLN A 51 -2.92 13.39 13.37
C GLN A 51 -2.85 11.85 13.35
N PHE A 52 -2.25 11.26 14.37
CA PHE A 52 -1.97 9.83 14.45
C PHE A 52 -3.22 8.94 14.32
N GLU A 53 -4.36 9.38 14.87
CA GLU A 53 -5.59 8.60 14.77
C GLU A 53 -6.09 8.47 13.32
N SER A 54 -5.95 9.52 12.52
CA SER A 54 -6.31 9.48 11.10
C SER A 54 -5.42 8.50 10.32
N ALA A 55 -4.09 8.55 10.53
CA ALA A 55 -3.14 7.63 9.92
C ALA A 55 -3.37 6.18 10.40
N HIS A 56 -3.62 5.98 11.70
CA HIS A 56 -3.95 4.67 12.26
C HIS A 56 -5.16 4.02 11.57
N ARG A 57 -6.23 4.78 11.37
CA ARG A 57 -7.43 4.30 10.66
C ARG A 57 -7.12 3.87 9.23
N PHE A 58 -6.26 4.61 8.52
CA PHE A 58 -5.82 4.20 7.18
C PHE A 58 -5.09 2.86 7.20
N HIS A 59 -4.16 2.64 8.11
CA HIS A 59 -3.45 1.36 8.21
C HIS A 59 -4.38 0.19 8.55
N LEU A 60 -5.40 0.42 9.38
CA LEU A 60 -6.44 -0.59 9.64
C LEU A 60 -7.32 -0.85 8.42
N TRP A 61 -7.62 0.18 7.64
CA TRP A 61 -8.35 0.03 6.39
C TRP A 61 -7.54 -0.82 5.38
N VAL A 62 -6.26 -0.52 5.17
CA VAL A 62 -5.39 -1.35 4.29
C VAL A 62 -5.34 -2.79 4.81
N HIS A 63 -5.19 -2.99 6.12
CA HIS A 63 -5.26 -4.33 6.71
C HIS A 63 -6.55 -5.05 6.31
N SER A 64 -7.70 -4.40 6.42
CA SER A 64 -8.99 -5.01 6.05
C SER A 64 -9.08 -5.33 4.56
N VAL A 65 -8.53 -4.48 3.69
CA VAL A 65 -8.46 -4.70 2.24
C VAL A 65 -7.60 -5.92 1.91
N ILE A 66 -6.39 -6.02 2.47
CA ILE A 66 -5.50 -7.17 2.23
C ILE A 66 -6.15 -8.47 2.73
N GLN A 67 -6.80 -8.46 3.89
CA GLN A 67 -7.48 -9.65 4.41
C GLN A 67 -8.69 -10.04 3.55
N ARG A 68 -9.45 -9.08 3.05
CA ARG A 68 -10.57 -9.33 2.12
C ARG A 68 -10.11 -10.01 0.83
N HIS A 69 -8.95 -9.60 0.31
CA HIS A 69 -8.44 -10.09 -0.97
C HIS A 69 -7.32 -11.14 -0.82
N ARG A 70 -7.14 -11.74 0.38
CA ARG A 70 -6.06 -12.68 0.65
C ARG A 70 -6.04 -13.88 -0.31
N THR A 71 -7.19 -14.43 -0.63
CA THR A 71 -7.30 -15.58 -1.56
C THR A 71 -6.76 -15.22 -2.95
N ARG A 72 -6.96 -13.98 -3.40
CA ARG A 72 -6.38 -13.49 -4.66
C ARG A 72 -4.86 -13.47 -4.59
N ILE A 73 -4.28 -13.00 -3.49
CA ILE A 73 -2.83 -13.05 -3.24
C ILE A 73 -2.34 -14.49 -3.24
N ASP A 74 -3.01 -15.39 -2.50
CA ASP A 74 -2.63 -16.81 -2.42
C ASP A 74 -2.63 -17.46 -3.82
N THR A 75 -3.62 -17.14 -4.66
CA THR A 75 -3.69 -17.63 -6.05
C THR A 75 -2.53 -17.11 -6.90
N ILE A 76 -2.19 -15.81 -6.80
CA ILE A 76 -1.06 -15.22 -7.55
C ILE A 76 0.26 -15.89 -7.14
N VAL A 77 0.49 -16.01 -5.84
CA VAL A 77 1.72 -16.62 -5.29
C VAL A 77 1.85 -18.09 -5.72
N ASP A 78 0.75 -18.87 -5.69
CA ASP A 78 0.75 -20.25 -6.17
C ASP A 78 1.08 -20.34 -7.67
N LEU A 79 0.45 -19.52 -8.50
CA LEU A 79 0.67 -19.52 -9.95
C LEU A 79 2.15 -19.20 -10.25
N VAL A 80 2.69 -18.13 -9.68
CA VAL A 80 4.09 -17.74 -9.87
C VAL A 80 5.05 -18.82 -9.34
N GLY A 81 4.77 -19.39 -8.18
CA GLY A 81 5.55 -20.49 -7.60
C GLY A 81 5.59 -21.75 -8.46
N ARG A 82 4.60 -21.94 -9.32
CA ARG A 82 4.54 -23.03 -10.33
C ARG A 82 5.11 -22.63 -11.69
N GLY A 83 5.67 -21.44 -11.82
CA GLY A 83 6.21 -20.90 -13.08
C GLY A 83 5.13 -20.53 -14.11
N LEU A 84 3.90 -20.27 -13.65
CA LEU A 84 2.78 -19.83 -14.47
C LEU A 84 2.62 -18.31 -14.36
N GLU A 85 2.24 -17.65 -15.46
CA GLU A 85 1.96 -16.22 -15.46
C GLU A 85 0.51 -15.98 -14.98
N PRO A 86 0.30 -15.16 -13.93
CA PRO A 86 -1.04 -14.73 -13.55
C PRO A 86 -1.66 -13.85 -14.64
N ASP A 87 -2.99 -13.93 -14.79
CA ASP A 87 -3.74 -12.96 -15.60
C ASP A 87 -3.50 -11.54 -15.06
N PRO A 88 -3.10 -10.56 -15.91
CA PRO A 88 -2.92 -9.17 -15.50
C PRO A 88 -4.13 -8.57 -14.78
N GLN A 89 -5.35 -8.93 -15.16
CA GLN A 89 -6.59 -8.53 -14.48
C GLN A 89 -6.79 -9.26 -13.15
N GLY A 90 -6.11 -10.38 -12.96
CA GLY A 90 -6.05 -11.16 -11.73
C GLY A 90 -5.08 -10.62 -10.69
N MET A 91 -4.20 -9.67 -11.04
CA MET A 91 -3.23 -9.09 -10.10
C MET A 91 -3.88 -8.19 -9.06
N MET A 92 -3.19 -7.99 -7.93
CA MET A 92 -3.65 -7.03 -6.93
C MET A 92 -3.61 -5.61 -7.50
N PRO A 93 -4.71 -4.83 -7.38
CA PRO A 93 -4.78 -3.52 -8.02
C PRO A 93 -3.97 -2.45 -7.28
N ALA A 94 -3.56 -1.41 -8.00
CA ALA A 94 -2.92 -0.22 -7.44
C ALA A 94 -3.86 0.60 -6.56
N ARG A 95 -5.17 0.58 -6.87
CA ARG A 95 -6.20 1.38 -6.21
C ARG A 95 -7.42 0.56 -5.86
N TYR A 96 -8.15 1.06 -4.86
CA TYR A 96 -9.38 0.45 -4.36
C TYR A 96 -10.50 1.50 -4.26
N CYS A 97 -11.74 1.06 -4.33
CA CYS A 97 -12.87 1.85 -3.85
C CYS A 97 -12.68 2.15 -2.36
N LEU A 98 -13.28 3.24 -1.86
CA LEU A 98 -13.10 3.66 -0.46
C LEU A 98 -13.61 2.63 0.56
N ASP A 99 -14.55 1.77 0.14
CA ASP A 99 -15.03 0.61 0.93
C ASP A 99 -14.09 -0.61 0.87
N GLY A 100 -12.97 -0.51 0.13
CA GLY A 100 -11.98 -1.59 -0.04
C GLY A 100 -12.33 -2.62 -1.11
N SER A 101 -13.37 -2.43 -1.90
CA SER A 101 -13.67 -3.25 -3.07
C SER A 101 -12.77 -2.91 -4.26
N ILE A 102 -12.60 -3.86 -5.18
CA ILE A 102 -11.87 -3.66 -6.43
C ILE A 102 -12.81 -3.01 -7.46
N SER A 103 -12.34 -1.97 -8.15
CA SER A 103 -13.08 -1.34 -9.24
C SER A 103 -13.11 -2.25 -10.48
N SER A 104 -14.22 -2.17 -11.22
CA SER A 104 -14.42 -2.89 -12.50
C SER A 104 -14.31 -1.98 -13.73
N ASP A 105 -13.73 -0.79 -13.61
CA ASP A 105 -13.70 0.22 -14.66
C ASP A 105 -12.55 0.07 -15.68
N GLY A 106 -11.81 -1.06 -15.64
CA GLY A 106 -10.76 -1.36 -16.61
C GLY A 106 -9.47 -0.53 -16.45
N TRP A 107 -9.30 0.13 -15.31
CA TRP A 107 -8.06 0.86 -15.01
C TRP A 107 -6.85 -0.10 -14.97
N PRO A 108 -5.63 0.34 -15.39
CA PRO A 108 -4.41 -0.46 -15.25
C PRO A 108 -4.22 -0.90 -13.79
N VAL A 109 -4.19 -2.21 -13.56
CA VAL A 109 -4.29 -2.74 -12.18
C VAL A 109 -2.94 -3.04 -11.56
N PHE A 110 -1.97 -3.57 -12.32
CA PHE A 110 -0.76 -4.12 -11.75
C PHE A 110 0.33 -3.07 -11.51
N GLN A 111 0.46 -2.63 -10.27
CA GLN A 111 1.53 -1.77 -9.75
C GLN A 111 1.94 -2.29 -8.36
N ILE A 112 3.22 -2.47 -8.12
CA ILE A 112 3.73 -3.03 -6.86
C ILE A 112 4.24 -1.97 -5.88
N ASP A 113 4.51 -0.77 -6.34
CA ASP A 113 5.06 0.34 -5.56
C ASP A 113 4.21 0.71 -4.34
N GLY A 114 2.87 0.73 -4.51
CA GLY A 114 1.94 1.06 -3.44
C GLY A 114 2.00 0.10 -2.24
N TYR A 115 2.26 -1.17 -2.48
CA TYR A 115 2.39 -2.18 -1.42
C TYR A 115 3.68 -2.00 -0.62
N GLY A 116 4.80 -1.73 -1.30
CA GLY A 116 6.06 -1.36 -0.66
C GLY A 116 5.92 -0.05 0.12
N THR A 117 5.32 0.97 -0.48
CA THR A 117 5.08 2.27 0.16
C THR A 117 4.20 2.13 1.41
N TRP A 118 3.20 1.23 1.40
CA TRP A 118 2.39 0.96 2.59
C TRP A 118 3.21 0.35 3.74
N LEU A 119 4.09 -0.62 3.47
CA LEU A 119 4.97 -1.20 4.49
C LEU A 119 5.86 -0.13 5.13
N TRP A 120 6.46 0.75 4.31
CA TRP A 120 7.24 1.89 4.78
C TRP A 120 6.40 2.86 5.64
N SER A 121 5.22 3.21 5.19
CA SER A 121 4.32 4.14 5.88
C SER A 121 3.85 3.57 7.23
N LEU A 122 3.51 2.26 7.28
CA LEU A 122 3.14 1.57 8.51
C LEU A 122 4.28 1.57 9.54
N ALA A 123 5.50 1.23 9.09
CA ALA A 123 6.69 1.28 9.94
C ALA A 123 6.96 2.70 10.46
N SER A 124 6.83 3.70 9.58
CA SER A 124 6.98 5.12 9.94
C SER A 124 5.93 5.57 10.96
N HIS A 125 4.66 5.18 10.76
CA HIS A 125 3.57 5.46 11.71
C HIS A 125 3.88 4.91 13.11
N VAL A 126 4.31 3.64 13.19
CA VAL A 126 4.66 3.01 14.47
C VAL A 126 5.83 3.72 15.14
N GLY A 127 6.85 4.11 14.36
CA GLY A 127 7.99 4.86 14.88
C GLY A 127 7.64 6.27 15.40
N LEU A 128 6.73 6.96 14.72
CA LEU A 128 6.31 8.33 15.09
C LEU A 128 5.27 8.35 16.21
N SER A 129 4.31 7.42 16.19
CA SER A 129 3.20 7.37 17.17
C SER A 129 3.50 6.55 18.42
N GLY A 130 4.50 5.64 18.35
CA GLY A 130 4.77 4.67 19.40
C GLY A 130 3.75 3.51 19.49
N GLN A 131 2.80 3.40 18.56
CA GLN A 131 1.71 2.41 18.59
C GLN A 131 2.16 1.04 18.09
N THR A 132 3.10 0.40 18.77
CA THR A 132 3.70 -0.89 18.37
C THR A 132 2.70 -2.04 18.28
N SER A 133 1.58 -1.98 19.03
CA SER A 133 0.50 -2.98 18.97
C SER A 133 -0.14 -3.10 17.59
N LEU A 134 -0.04 -2.06 16.75
CA LEU A 134 -0.55 -2.08 15.38
C LEU A 134 0.17 -3.13 14.52
N ILE A 135 1.47 -3.34 14.73
CA ILE A 135 2.24 -4.39 14.03
C ILE A 135 1.63 -5.77 14.29
N ALA A 136 1.35 -6.09 15.56
CA ALA A 136 0.74 -7.37 15.90
C ALA A 136 -0.65 -7.53 15.23
N LYS A 137 -1.44 -6.46 15.24
CA LYS A 137 -2.79 -6.44 14.62
C LYS A 137 -2.74 -6.61 13.11
N THR A 138 -1.77 -5.99 12.43
CA THR A 138 -1.65 -6.03 10.97
C THR A 138 -0.74 -7.14 10.45
N ARG A 139 -0.16 -7.95 11.32
CA ARG A 139 0.85 -8.95 11.00
C ARG A 139 0.48 -9.83 9.81
N GLY A 140 -0.72 -10.40 9.81
CA GLY A 140 -1.16 -11.28 8.71
C GLY A 140 -1.26 -10.55 7.35
N SER A 141 -1.48 -9.23 7.35
CA SER A 141 -1.44 -8.44 6.10
C SER A 141 -0.02 -8.10 5.68
N ILE A 142 0.87 -7.82 6.64
CA ILE A 142 2.30 -7.64 6.37
C ILE A 142 2.86 -8.89 5.70
N GLU A 143 2.62 -10.08 6.28
CA GLU A 143 3.07 -11.36 5.74
C GLU A 143 2.54 -11.58 4.31
N LYS A 144 1.24 -11.34 4.06
CA LYS A 144 0.64 -11.48 2.73
C LYS A 144 1.20 -10.49 1.70
N VAL A 145 1.48 -9.27 2.09
CA VAL A 145 2.12 -8.29 1.19
C VAL A 145 3.57 -8.69 0.89
N VAL A 146 4.31 -9.19 1.87
CA VAL A 146 5.68 -9.70 1.65
C VAL A 146 5.68 -10.89 0.69
N GLU A 147 4.79 -11.88 0.88
CA GLU A 147 4.61 -13.02 -0.05
C GLU A 147 4.29 -12.54 -1.48
N TYR A 148 3.36 -11.60 -1.62
CA TYR A 148 3.00 -11.02 -2.91
C TYR A 148 4.18 -10.31 -3.59
N LEU A 149 4.88 -9.46 -2.85
CA LEU A 149 6.05 -8.75 -3.37
C LEU A 149 7.17 -9.72 -3.74
N SER A 150 7.42 -10.76 -2.93
CA SER A 150 8.40 -11.81 -3.24
C SER A 150 8.11 -12.53 -4.55
N ALA A 151 6.84 -12.80 -4.83
CA ALA A 151 6.41 -13.44 -6.07
C ALA A 151 6.52 -12.49 -7.29
N CYS A 152 6.23 -11.20 -7.12
CA CYS A 152 5.93 -10.32 -8.24
C CYS A 152 7.00 -9.27 -8.56
N TRP A 153 8.02 -9.03 -7.72
CA TRP A 153 8.92 -7.90 -7.88
C TRP A 153 9.76 -7.90 -9.18
N ARG A 154 9.98 -9.07 -9.77
CA ARG A 154 10.68 -9.22 -11.06
C ARG A 154 9.76 -9.09 -12.27
N MET A 155 8.44 -9.02 -12.07
CA MET A 155 7.47 -8.95 -13.15
C MET A 155 7.36 -7.52 -13.68
N PRO A 156 7.25 -7.34 -15.01
CA PRO A 156 6.87 -6.05 -15.56
C PRO A 156 5.54 -5.56 -14.97
N SER A 157 5.48 -4.28 -14.64
CA SER A 157 4.30 -3.66 -14.04
C SER A 157 4.24 -2.18 -14.41
N TYR A 158 3.08 -1.54 -14.28
CA TYR A 158 2.98 -0.10 -14.50
C TYR A 158 3.80 0.67 -13.46
N ASP A 159 4.37 1.81 -13.86
CA ASP A 159 5.05 2.73 -12.95
C ASP A 159 4.05 3.61 -12.16
N CYS A 160 4.56 4.56 -11.38
CA CYS A 160 3.72 5.49 -10.60
C CYS A 160 2.91 6.47 -11.48
N TRP A 161 3.23 6.60 -12.77
CA TRP A 161 2.47 7.37 -13.74
C TRP A 161 1.48 6.51 -14.52
N GLU A 162 1.42 5.21 -14.21
CA GLU A 162 0.55 4.22 -14.86
C GLU A 162 0.89 4.03 -16.35
N GLU A 163 2.18 4.16 -16.64
CA GLU A 163 2.78 3.98 -17.98
C GLU A 163 3.70 2.77 -18.01
N HIS A 164 4.07 2.33 -19.20
CA HIS A 164 5.10 1.31 -19.45
C HIS A 164 4.93 0.01 -18.66
N GLY A 165 3.72 -0.57 -18.68
CA GLY A 165 3.40 -1.82 -17.97
C GLY A 165 4.18 -3.06 -18.42
N ASP A 166 5.01 -2.95 -19.44
CA ASP A 166 5.91 -3.97 -20.02
C ASP A 166 7.33 -3.91 -19.44
N LEU A 167 7.62 -2.99 -18.51
CA LEU A 167 8.94 -2.79 -17.92
C LEU A 167 8.96 -3.08 -16.41
N VAL A 168 10.15 -3.38 -15.90
CA VAL A 168 10.44 -3.37 -14.46
C VAL A 168 11.04 -2.01 -14.11
N HIS A 169 10.38 -1.27 -13.22
CA HIS A 169 10.72 0.11 -12.91
C HIS A 169 11.60 0.24 -11.66
N PRO A 170 12.79 0.87 -11.76
CA PRO A 170 13.64 1.12 -10.58
C PRO A 170 12.92 1.91 -9.47
N SER A 171 12.00 2.82 -9.82
CA SER A 171 11.19 3.57 -8.85
C SER A 171 10.26 2.65 -8.05
N SER A 172 9.60 1.70 -8.71
CA SER A 172 8.75 0.70 -8.03
C SER A 172 9.59 -0.21 -7.13
N LEU A 173 10.75 -0.67 -7.61
CA LEU A 173 11.68 -1.48 -6.82
C LEU A 173 12.20 -0.72 -5.59
N ALA A 174 12.51 0.58 -5.73
CA ALA A 174 12.92 1.42 -4.60
C ALA A 174 11.82 1.51 -3.53
N CYS A 175 10.55 1.61 -3.92
CA CYS A 175 9.42 1.58 -2.98
C CYS A 175 9.32 0.22 -2.26
N VAL A 176 9.49 -0.89 -3.00
CA VAL A 176 9.47 -2.24 -2.42
C VAL A 176 10.64 -2.43 -1.45
N TYR A 177 11.87 -2.11 -1.87
CA TYR A 177 13.06 -2.18 -1.04
C TYR A 177 12.93 -1.34 0.24
N GLY A 178 12.51 -0.08 0.10
CA GLY A 178 12.31 0.83 1.23
C GLY A 178 11.27 0.32 2.22
N GLY A 179 10.16 -0.24 1.72
CA GLY A 179 9.10 -0.83 2.52
C GLY A 179 9.56 -2.07 3.30
N LEU A 180 10.23 -3.01 2.62
CA LEU A 180 10.79 -4.22 3.24
C LEU A 180 11.82 -3.86 4.31
N THR A 181 12.75 -2.95 4.00
CA THR A 181 13.77 -2.48 4.95
C THR A 181 13.16 -1.83 6.17
N ALA A 182 12.14 -0.97 6.00
CA ALA A 182 11.50 -0.30 7.12
C ALA A 182 10.72 -1.27 8.02
N ILE A 183 9.93 -2.17 7.43
CA ILE A 183 9.09 -3.09 8.21
C ILE A 183 9.90 -4.19 8.90
N SER A 184 11.06 -4.57 8.38
CA SER A 184 11.95 -5.57 9.00
C SER A 184 12.39 -5.19 10.41
N GLN A 185 12.37 -3.91 10.76
CA GLN A 185 12.70 -3.41 12.10
C GLN A 185 11.65 -3.80 13.15
N TYR A 186 10.43 -4.14 12.73
CA TYR A 186 9.29 -4.43 13.60
C TYR A 186 8.79 -5.86 13.50
N VAL A 187 9.17 -6.59 12.45
CA VAL A 187 8.70 -7.96 12.20
C VAL A 187 9.91 -8.90 12.18
N ASN A 188 9.94 -9.83 13.12
CA ASN A 188 10.98 -10.87 13.15
C ASN A 188 10.67 -11.94 12.10
N ASN A 189 11.07 -11.68 10.85
CA ASN A 189 10.99 -12.61 9.72
C ASN A 189 12.29 -12.48 8.91
N ALA A 190 13.10 -13.54 8.92
CA ALA A 190 14.40 -13.56 8.25
C ALA A 190 14.31 -13.48 6.71
N GLU A 191 13.16 -13.78 6.12
CA GLU A 191 12.95 -13.71 4.66
C GLU A 191 12.89 -12.26 4.16
N ILE A 192 12.40 -11.32 5.00
CA ILE A 192 12.23 -9.92 4.59
C ILE A 192 13.57 -9.27 4.21
N PRO A 193 14.64 -9.30 5.07
CA PRO A 193 15.91 -8.72 4.69
C PRO A 193 16.61 -9.47 3.55
N LEU A 194 16.38 -10.77 3.40
CA LEU A 194 16.90 -11.54 2.26
C LEU A 194 16.24 -11.07 0.96
N LEU A 195 14.92 -10.95 0.93
CA LEU A 195 14.19 -10.42 -0.22
C LEU A 195 14.65 -8.99 -0.56
N ALA A 196 14.80 -8.11 0.44
CA ALA A 196 15.28 -6.76 0.22
C ALA A 196 16.70 -6.72 -0.39
N ALA A 197 17.57 -7.68 -0.04
CA ALA A 197 18.92 -7.76 -0.59
C ALA A 197 18.97 -8.28 -2.04
N GLU A 198 17.90 -8.90 -2.55
CA GLU A 198 17.78 -9.37 -3.93
C GLU A 198 17.26 -8.28 -4.89
N ILE A 199 16.62 -7.23 -4.37
CA ILE A 199 16.04 -6.11 -5.10
C ILE A 199 17.07 -5.00 -5.29
#